data_c9b727fd3cfecf3e1f0920a1c7b1a609
#
_entry.id   c9b727fd3cfecf3e1f0920a1c7b1a609
#
_cell.length_a   1.000
_cell.length_b   1.000
_cell.length_c   1.000
_cell.angle_alpha   90.00
_cell.angle_beta   90.00
_cell.angle_gamma   90.00
#
_symmetry.space_group_name_H-M   'P 1'
#
loop_
_entity.id
_entity.type
_entity.pdbx_description
1 polymer ?
#
loop_
_entity_poly.entity_id
_entity_poly.type
_entity_poly.pdbx_seq_one_letter_code
_entity_poly.pdbx_strand_id
1 'polypeptide(L)'
;NSIGAYYAMCALNDEPIDQAFFISPIVDMERMILNMMHCADISEECLYEKKQIITQSGEILSWKYLNYVRSHPLKWTIPTHILYGDQDNLTSIDTIKQFADRVNADLTIMKNGEHWFYTEEQMIFLDNWVKTINIDE
;
A
#
# COMPACT_ATOMS: atom_id res chain seq x y z
N ASN A 1 -3.46 3.33 6.86
CA ASN A 1 -2.35 2.40 6.76
C ASN A 1 -2.65 1.26 5.79
N SER A 2 -1.62 0.55 5.31
CA SER A 2 -1.71 -0.67 4.52
C SER A 2 -2.69 -0.55 3.34
N ILE A 3 -3.56 -1.54 3.16
CA ILE A 3 -4.59 -1.57 2.09
C ILE A 3 -5.60 -0.41 2.21
N GLY A 4 -5.85 0.08 3.43
CA GLY A 4 -6.70 1.24 3.66
C GLY A 4 -6.16 2.51 3.00
N ALA A 5 -4.84 2.67 2.92
CA ALA A 5 -4.21 3.78 2.18
C ALA A 5 -4.50 3.68 0.68
N TYR A 6 -4.45 2.47 0.09
CA TYR A 6 -4.81 2.27 -1.31
C TYR A 6 -6.25 2.68 -1.60
N TYR A 7 -7.20 2.25 -0.78
CA TYR A 7 -8.60 2.62 -0.97
C TYR A 7 -8.86 4.12 -0.74
N ALA A 8 -8.16 4.73 0.23
CA ALA A 8 -8.22 6.17 0.43
C ALA A 8 -7.74 6.93 -0.81
N MET A 9 -6.61 6.52 -1.39
CA MET A 9 -6.10 7.13 -2.63
C MET A 9 -7.07 6.95 -3.82
N CYS A 10 -7.72 5.79 -3.94
CA CYS A 10 -8.72 5.58 -5.00
C CYS A 10 -9.97 6.43 -4.83
N ALA A 11 -10.41 6.64 -3.59
CA ALA A 11 -11.69 7.30 -3.30
C ALA A 11 -11.58 8.81 -3.15
N LEU A 12 -10.44 9.33 -2.72
CA LEU A 12 -10.27 10.70 -2.24
C LEU A 12 -9.34 11.55 -3.11
N ASN A 13 -8.88 11.04 -4.26
CA ASN A 13 -7.94 11.79 -5.11
C ASN A 13 -8.46 13.16 -5.57
N ASP A 14 -9.75 13.28 -5.78
CA ASP A 14 -10.40 14.50 -6.28
C ASP A 14 -11.03 15.36 -5.16
N GLU A 15 -10.80 14.97 -3.89
CA GLU A 15 -11.30 15.69 -2.73
C GLU A 15 -10.33 16.81 -2.32
N PRO A 16 -10.82 17.92 -1.73
CA PRO A 16 -9.99 19.04 -1.27
C PRO A 16 -9.27 18.68 0.04
N ILE A 17 -8.22 17.88 -0.07
CA ILE A 17 -7.38 17.43 1.05
C ILE A 17 -6.03 18.14 0.98
N ASP A 18 -5.63 18.79 2.06
CA ASP A 18 -4.38 19.54 2.11
C ASP A 18 -3.16 18.64 2.09
N GLN A 19 -3.20 17.54 2.84
CA GLN A 19 -2.11 16.56 2.91
C GLN A 19 -2.57 15.19 3.42
N ALA A 20 -1.80 14.16 3.12
CA ALA A 20 -2.06 12.79 3.52
C ALA A 20 -0.86 12.17 4.25
N PHE A 21 -1.15 11.30 5.22
CA PHE A 21 -0.16 10.57 6.00
C PHE A 21 -0.41 9.08 5.85
N PHE A 22 0.52 8.37 5.27
CA PHE A 22 0.40 6.94 5.04
C PHE A 22 1.47 6.15 5.81
N ILE A 23 1.05 5.06 6.44
CA ILE A 23 1.92 4.13 7.14
C ILE A 23 1.89 2.81 6.39
N SER A 24 3.04 2.34 5.90
CA SER A 24 3.17 1.11 5.13
C SER A 24 2.09 0.94 4.05
N PRO A 25 1.88 1.95 3.17
CA PRO A 25 0.75 1.89 2.23
C PRO A 25 0.94 0.78 1.18
N ILE A 26 -0.15 0.13 0.82
CA ILE A 26 -0.19 -0.63 -0.43
C ILE A 26 -0.36 0.37 -1.57
N VAL A 27 0.61 0.42 -2.46
CA VAL A 27 0.66 1.39 -3.57
C VAL A 27 0.62 0.74 -4.95
N ASP A 28 0.73 -0.59 -4.99
CA ASP A 28 0.66 -1.42 -6.20
C ASP A 28 -0.25 -2.64 -5.92
N MET A 29 -1.54 -2.46 -6.13
CA MET A 29 -2.55 -3.49 -5.85
C MET A 29 -2.45 -4.65 -6.83
N GLU A 30 -2.08 -4.41 -8.09
CA GLU A 30 -1.88 -5.50 -9.05
C GLU A 30 -0.77 -6.43 -8.57
N ARG A 31 0.39 -5.88 -8.20
CA ARG A 31 1.51 -6.66 -7.67
C ARG A 31 1.12 -7.43 -6.41
N MET A 32 0.35 -6.82 -5.51
CA MET A 32 -0.13 -7.49 -4.31
C MET A 32 -1.01 -8.70 -4.65
N ILE A 33 -1.96 -8.55 -5.59
CA ILE A 33 -2.82 -9.65 -6.04
C ILE A 33 -1.99 -10.76 -6.70
N LEU A 34 -1.05 -10.40 -7.58
CA LEU A 34 -0.18 -11.37 -8.26
C LEU A 34 0.71 -12.13 -7.28
N ASN A 35 1.21 -11.47 -6.24
CA ASN A 35 1.96 -12.13 -5.16
C ASN A 35 1.08 -13.12 -4.38
N MET A 36 -0.16 -12.74 -4.04
CA MET A 36 -1.12 -13.66 -3.40
C MET A 36 -1.41 -14.89 -4.27
N MET A 37 -1.59 -14.67 -5.59
CA MET A 37 -1.80 -15.76 -6.55
C MET A 37 -0.58 -16.68 -6.60
N HIS A 38 0.62 -16.11 -6.64
CA HIS A 38 1.86 -16.88 -6.65
C HIS A 38 2.02 -17.72 -5.37
N CYS A 39 1.79 -17.14 -4.20
CA CYS A 39 1.85 -17.84 -2.91
C CYS A 39 0.81 -18.98 -2.82
N ALA A 40 -0.33 -18.86 -3.49
CA ALA A 40 -1.38 -19.86 -3.51
C ALA A 40 -1.27 -20.86 -4.69
N ASP A 41 -0.22 -20.76 -5.51
CA ASP A 41 -0.02 -21.54 -6.73
C ASP A 41 -1.22 -21.47 -7.71
N ILE A 42 -1.74 -20.25 -7.90
CA ILE A 42 -2.89 -19.95 -8.76
C ILE A 42 -2.40 -19.18 -9.98
N SER A 43 -2.59 -19.74 -11.19
CA SER A 43 -2.31 -19.02 -12.43
C SER A 43 -3.42 -18.06 -12.82
N GLU A 44 -3.11 -17.09 -13.70
CA GLU A 44 -4.12 -16.17 -14.24
C GLU A 44 -5.21 -16.91 -15.03
N GLU A 45 -4.85 -17.97 -15.80
CA GLU A 45 -5.81 -18.80 -16.51
C GLU A 45 -6.78 -19.46 -15.54
N CYS A 46 -6.27 -20.01 -14.42
CA CYS A 46 -7.10 -20.63 -13.40
C CYS A 46 -8.07 -19.63 -12.78
N LEU A 47 -7.58 -18.41 -12.45
CA LEU A 47 -8.43 -17.36 -11.91
C LEU A 47 -9.44 -16.86 -12.95
N TYR A 48 -9.05 -16.78 -14.23
CA TYR A 48 -9.95 -16.42 -15.32
C TYR A 48 -11.10 -17.43 -15.47
N GLU A 49 -10.80 -18.72 -15.44
CA GLU A 49 -11.81 -19.79 -15.58
C GLU A 49 -12.78 -19.80 -14.39
N LYS A 50 -12.24 -19.77 -13.18
CA LYS A 50 -13.04 -19.86 -11.94
C LYS A 50 -13.72 -18.56 -11.54
N LYS A 51 -13.29 -17.42 -12.09
CA LYS A 51 -13.75 -16.04 -11.80
C LYS A 51 -13.45 -15.59 -10.38
N GLN A 52 -13.51 -16.46 -9.41
CA GLN A 52 -13.21 -16.18 -8.00
C GLN A 52 -12.65 -17.43 -7.33
N ILE A 53 -11.64 -17.25 -6.52
CA ILE A 53 -10.98 -18.33 -5.77
C ILE A 53 -10.76 -17.84 -4.33
N ILE A 54 -11.12 -18.68 -3.36
CA ILE A 54 -10.77 -18.47 -1.95
C ILE A 54 -9.49 -19.24 -1.70
N THR A 55 -8.42 -18.55 -1.26
CA THR A 55 -7.14 -19.19 -0.93
C THR A 55 -7.25 -19.99 0.37
N GLN A 56 -6.24 -20.81 0.68
CA GLN A 56 -6.20 -21.55 1.95
C GLN A 56 -6.09 -20.63 3.17
N SER A 57 -5.50 -19.45 3.01
CA SER A 57 -5.41 -18.42 4.04
C SER A 57 -6.66 -17.54 4.17
N GLY A 58 -7.66 -17.75 3.31
CA GLY A 58 -8.96 -17.09 3.37
C GLY A 58 -9.11 -15.83 2.53
N GLU A 59 -8.07 -15.43 1.79
CA GLU A 59 -8.20 -14.30 0.85
C GLU A 59 -9.06 -14.68 -0.35
N ILE A 60 -9.83 -13.71 -0.82
CA ILE A 60 -10.67 -13.87 -2.00
C ILE A 60 -9.99 -13.23 -3.20
N LEU A 61 -9.50 -14.04 -4.13
CA LEU A 61 -8.99 -13.60 -5.41
C LEU A 61 -10.13 -13.48 -6.41
N SER A 62 -10.18 -12.37 -7.14
CA SER A 62 -11.24 -12.09 -8.11
C SER A 62 -10.65 -11.64 -9.44
N TRP A 63 -10.99 -12.36 -10.52
CA TRP A 63 -10.61 -11.98 -11.88
C TRP A 63 -11.16 -10.59 -12.27
N LYS A 64 -12.40 -10.32 -11.88
CA LYS A 64 -13.02 -9.01 -12.11
C LYS A 64 -12.25 -7.88 -11.43
N TYR A 65 -11.81 -8.10 -10.19
CA TYR A 65 -11.08 -7.10 -9.44
C TYR A 65 -9.66 -6.89 -10.00
N LEU A 66 -8.95 -7.95 -10.36
CA LEU A 66 -7.64 -7.86 -11.01
C LEU A 66 -7.70 -7.01 -12.29
N ASN A 67 -8.71 -7.27 -13.15
CA ASN A 67 -8.90 -6.47 -14.36
C ASN A 67 -9.30 -5.02 -14.06
N TYR A 68 -10.11 -4.80 -13.04
CA TYR A 68 -10.45 -3.45 -12.59
C TYR A 68 -9.19 -2.67 -12.19
N VAL A 69 -8.34 -3.26 -11.36
CA VAL A 69 -7.08 -2.64 -10.93
C VAL A 69 -6.18 -2.29 -12.12
N ARG A 70 -6.05 -3.21 -13.09
CA ARG A 70 -5.26 -3.01 -14.32
C ARG A 70 -5.77 -1.85 -15.18
N SER A 71 -7.09 -1.71 -15.26
CA SER A 71 -7.73 -0.67 -16.07
C SER A 71 -7.91 0.68 -15.35
N HIS A 72 -7.68 0.72 -14.03
CA HIS A 72 -7.81 1.91 -13.20
C HIS A 72 -6.50 2.17 -12.43
N PRO A 73 -5.46 2.66 -13.12
CA PRO A 73 -4.19 2.95 -12.47
C PRO A 73 -4.39 4.01 -11.38
N LEU A 74 -3.69 3.82 -10.27
CA LEU A 74 -3.74 4.73 -9.14
C LEU A 74 -3.27 6.12 -9.54
N LYS A 75 -4.16 7.11 -9.40
CA LYS A 75 -3.89 8.53 -9.57
C LYS A 75 -3.90 9.17 -8.19
N TRP A 76 -2.80 9.82 -7.84
CA TRP A 76 -2.69 10.49 -6.56
C TRP A 76 -1.84 11.75 -6.70
N THR A 77 -2.37 12.89 -6.29
CA THR A 77 -1.75 14.22 -6.46
C THR A 77 -1.69 15.03 -5.17
N ILE A 78 -2.26 14.51 -4.08
CA ILE A 78 -2.30 15.18 -2.79
C ILE A 78 -0.91 15.11 -2.14
N PRO A 79 -0.40 16.23 -1.57
CA PRO A 79 0.85 16.22 -0.81
C PRO A 79 0.85 15.10 0.24
N THR A 80 1.89 14.28 0.25
CA THR A 80 1.86 13.04 1.02
C THR A 80 3.16 12.81 1.78
N HIS A 81 3.02 12.37 3.02
CA HIS A 81 4.10 11.86 3.85
C HIS A 81 3.91 10.36 4.05
N ILE A 82 4.96 9.59 3.83
CA ILE A 82 4.94 8.13 3.94
C ILE A 82 5.93 7.69 5.00
N LEU A 83 5.46 6.88 5.96
CA LEU A 83 6.30 6.10 6.85
C LEU A 83 6.34 4.66 6.38
N TYR A 84 7.53 4.10 6.22
CA TYR A 84 7.76 2.75 5.71
C TYR A 84 8.83 2.03 6.52
N GLY A 85 8.65 0.75 6.80
CA GLY A 85 9.65 -0.10 7.44
C GLY A 85 10.45 -0.91 6.42
N ASP A 86 11.78 -0.96 6.51
CA ASP A 86 12.62 -1.67 5.54
C ASP A 86 12.51 -3.20 5.62
N GLN A 87 11.81 -3.73 6.62
CA GLN A 87 11.44 -5.14 6.77
C GLN A 87 9.98 -5.41 6.39
N ASP A 88 9.32 -4.48 5.69
CA ASP A 88 7.97 -4.70 5.19
C ASP A 88 7.95 -5.89 4.21
N ASN A 89 7.07 -6.85 4.46
CA ASN A 89 6.93 -8.08 3.68
C ASN A 89 5.79 -8.04 2.63
N LEU A 90 5.03 -6.96 2.57
CA LEU A 90 3.91 -6.80 1.64
C LEU A 90 4.26 -5.89 0.46
N THR A 91 5.04 -4.84 0.70
CA THR A 91 5.48 -3.91 -0.33
C THR A 91 7.00 -3.83 -0.32
N SER A 92 7.65 -4.04 -1.46
CA SER A 92 9.11 -3.92 -1.53
C SER A 92 9.57 -2.46 -1.42
N ILE A 93 10.78 -2.26 -0.93
CA ILE A 93 11.39 -0.92 -0.82
C ILE A 93 11.49 -0.21 -2.17
N ASP A 94 11.72 -0.95 -3.25
CA ASP A 94 11.79 -0.38 -4.60
C ASP A 94 10.41 0.08 -5.06
N THR A 95 9.37 -0.67 -4.76
CA THR A 95 7.98 -0.30 -5.09
C THR A 95 7.56 0.97 -4.38
N ILE A 96 7.86 1.08 -3.07
CA ILE A 96 7.48 2.28 -2.30
C ILE A 96 8.28 3.51 -2.73
N LYS A 97 9.57 3.37 -3.04
CA LYS A 97 10.40 4.46 -3.56
C LYS A 97 9.90 4.96 -4.90
N GLN A 98 9.62 4.06 -5.86
CA GLN A 98 9.08 4.42 -7.16
C GLN A 98 7.73 5.14 -7.04
N PHE A 99 6.88 4.71 -6.11
CA PHE A 99 5.63 5.41 -5.85
C PHE A 99 5.87 6.80 -5.27
N ALA A 100 6.71 6.92 -4.23
CA ALA A 100 7.02 8.20 -3.59
C ALA A 100 7.60 9.21 -4.60
N ASP A 101 8.54 8.77 -5.43
CA ASP A 101 9.11 9.60 -6.50
C ASP A 101 8.04 10.06 -7.51
N ARG A 102 7.15 9.14 -7.92
CA ARG A 102 6.09 9.44 -8.90
C ARG A 102 5.10 10.48 -8.41
N VAL A 103 4.74 10.46 -7.13
CA VAL A 103 3.76 11.37 -6.54
C VAL A 103 4.41 12.53 -5.77
N ASN A 104 5.74 12.62 -5.80
CA ASN A 104 6.52 13.61 -5.07
C ASN A 104 6.19 13.60 -3.56
N ALA A 105 6.13 12.41 -2.96
CA ALA A 105 5.85 12.24 -1.54
C ALA A 105 7.15 12.26 -0.71
N ASP A 106 7.05 12.75 0.52
CA ASP A 106 8.11 12.63 1.51
C ASP A 106 8.13 11.21 2.08
N LEU A 107 9.21 10.47 1.85
CA LEU A 107 9.37 9.08 2.30
C LEU A 107 10.34 9.00 3.48
N THR A 108 9.84 8.59 4.62
CA THR A 108 10.63 8.22 5.81
C THR A 108 10.73 6.71 5.93
N ILE A 109 11.95 6.19 6.02
CA ILE A 109 12.20 4.74 6.14
C ILE A 109 12.74 4.44 7.54
N MET A 110 12.03 3.61 8.30
CA MET A 110 12.51 3.09 9.57
C MET A 110 13.37 1.84 9.32
N LYS A 111 14.62 1.87 9.80
CA LYS A 111 15.50 0.70 9.78
C LYS A 111 14.96 -0.37 10.73
N ASN A 112 14.91 -1.62 10.28
CA ASN A 112 14.31 -2.77 10.96
C ASN A 112 12.81 -2.58 11.29
N GLY A 113 12.13 -1.61 10.68
CA GLY A 113 10.69 -1.42 10.82
C GLY A 113 9.94 -2.50 10.03
N GLU A 114 8.88 -3.04 10.61
CA GLU A 114 8.00 -4.02 9.98
C GLU A 114 6.74 -3.34 9.41
N HIS A 115 5.93 -4.09 8.68
CA HIS A 115 4.70 -3.57 8.09
C HIS A 115 3.75 -2.91 9.10
N TRP A 116 3.62 -3.49 10.27
CA TRP A 116 2.56 -3.12 11.22
C TRP A 116 2.94 -2.08 12.27
N PHE A 117 4.19 -1.71 12.43
CA PHE A 117 4.63 -0.75 13.44
C PHE A 117 4.03 -1.03 14.83
N TYR A 118 4.22 -2.24 15.36
CA TYR A 118 3.54 -2.70 16.58
C TYR A 118 4.47 -2.86 17.80
N THR A 119 5.79 -2.92 17.61
CA THR A 119 6.72 -2.97 18.74
C THR A 119 6.84 -1.61 19.40
N GLU A 120 7.28 -1.58 20.66
CA GLU A 120 7.46 -0.33 21.41
C GLU A 120 8.38 0.65 20.65
N GLU A 121 9.50 0.16 20.12
CA GLU A 121 10.45 0.96 19.32
C GLU A 121 9.78 1.54 18.06
N GLN A 122 9.02 0.72 17.34
CA GLN A 122 8.33 1.13 16.13
C GLN A 122 7.21 2.13 16.43
N MET A 123 6.50 1.97 17.54
CA MET A 123 5.46 2.91 17.97
C MET A 123 6.06 4.26 18.39
N ILE A 124 7.20 4.27 19.11
CA ILE A 124 7.93 5.49 19.46
C ILE A 124 8.41 6.20 18.19
N PHE A 125 8.93 5.44 17.21
CA PHE A 125 9.37 6.01 15.93
C PHE A 125 8.20 6.65 15.19
N LEU A 126 7.07 5.96 15.09
CA LEU A 126 5.84 6.48 14.49
C LEU A 126 5.36 7.77 15.17
N ASP A 127 5.31 7.79 16.49
CA ASP A 127 4.89 8.97 17.27
C ASP A 127 5.82 10.17 17.02
N ASN A 128 7.12 9.94 16.99
CA ASN A 128 8.09 10.98 16.66
C ASN A 128 7.95 11.45 15.20
N TRP A 129 7.74 10.54 14.26
CA TRP A 129 7.54 10.88 12.85
C TRP A 129 6.32 11.80 12.67
N VAL A 130 5.19 11.48 13.30
CA VAL A 130 3.99 12.34 13.25
C VAL A 130 4.27 13.73 13.84
N LYS A 131 5.05 13.82 14.93
CA LYS A 131 5.41 15.11 15.56
C LYS A 131 6.37 15.96 14.75
N THR A 132 7.18 15.35 13.86
CA THR A 132 8.11 16.11 13.00
C THR A 132 7.42 16.75 11.79
N ILE A 133 6.23 16.27 11.44
CA ILE A 133 5.47 16.84 10.34
C ILE A 133 4.69 18.03 10.90
N ASN A 134 5.15 19.24 10.57
CA ASN A 134 4.41 20.46 10.93
C ASN A 134 3.09 20.45 10.17
N ILE A 135 2.03 20.18 10.90
CA ILE A 135 0.68 20.52 10.45
C ILE A 135 0.58 22.02 10.73
N ASP A 136 0.82 22.83 9.71
CA ASP A 136 0.60 24.27 9.82
C ASP A 136 -0.88 24.46 10.18
N GLU A 137 -1.11 25.01 11.38
CA GLU A 137 -2.43 25.39 11.89
C GLU A 137 -3.03 26.55 11.08
#